data_1367ad0c5a3f593e4c3570c24ba1df83
#
_entry.id   1367ad0c5a3f593e4c3570c24ba1df83
#
_cell.length_a   1.000
_cell.length_b   1.000
_cell.length_c   1.000
_cell.angle_alpha   90.00
_cell.angle_beta   90.00
_cell.angle_gamma   90.00
#
_symmetry.space_group_name_H-M   'P 1'
#
loop_
_entity.id
_entity.type
_entity.pdbx_description
1 polymer ?
#
loop_
_entity_poly.entity_id
_entity_poly.type
_entity_poly.pdbx_seq_one_letter_code
_entity_poly.pdbx_strand_id
1 'polypeptide(L)'
;VYAAAKELFAEHPEWAMYTMDGQAMTFAGWLYYMNIAPSCGWSEHILAEFRKAVAFGFSGIHMDTYGFPKQVWDAERRPVELTDALPKLIDRAAEAVRKEDSAAGVIFNAVNNWPMEAVAGTKQDAVYIEVWPPNDRYYDLYTLIREARLCSGKQVVLAAYLHPFQQADTDGAERAFRLSWAAISAAGGTQLVLGENKAALQDSYYANYASL
;
A
#
# COMPACT_ATOMS: atom_id res chain seq x y z
N VAL A 1 -1.34 4.20 7.30
CA VAL A 1 -2.52 3.45 7.77
C VAL A 1 -2.18 2.50 8.90
N TYR A 2 -1.09 1.81 8.79
CA TYR A 2 -0.70 0.68 9.62
C TYR A 2 0.30 1.05 10.71
N ALA A 3 0.82 2.27 10.73
CA ALA A 3 1.87 2.65 11.68
C ALA A 3 1.69 4.08 12.17
N ALA A 4 2.19 4.32 13.38
CA ALA A 4 2.20 5.62 14.02
C ALA A 4 3.58 5.96 14.57
N ALA A 5 3.84 7.25 14.75
CA ALA A 5 5.06 7.73 15.40
C ALA A 5 5.08 7.39 16.90
N LYS A 6 6.26 7.52 17.49
CA LYS A 6 6.52 7.16 18.88
C LYS A 6 5.62 7.91 19.88
N GLU A 7 5.28 9.14 19.58
CA GLU A 7 4.45 9.99 20.45
C GLU A 7 3.06 9.39 20.61
N LEU A 8 2.42 9.03 19.52
CA LEU A 8 1.10 8.42 19.56
C LEU A 8 1.12 7.00 20.17
N PHE A 9 2.18 6.24 19.94
CA PHE A 9 2.37 4.96 20.62
C PHE A 9 2.51 5.14 22.14
N ALA A 10 3.20 6.18 22.59
CA ALA A 10 3.36 6.44 24.03
C ALA A 10 2.04 6.84 24.70
N GLU A 11 1.15 7.53 23.97
CA GLU A 11 -0.19 7.90 24.44
C GLU A 11 -1.15 6.70 24.42
N HIS A 12 -1.04 5.83 23.43
CA HIS A 12 -1.95 4.70 23.15
C HIS A 12 -1.21 3.40 22.87
N PRO A 13 -0.44 2.85 23.84
CA PRO A 13 0.25 1.58 23.63
C PRO A 13 -0.72 0.41 23.38
N GLU A 14 -1.95 0.48 23.88
CA GLU A 14 -3.01 -0.50 23.66
C GLU A 14 -3.50 -0.56 22.20
N TRP A 15 -3.17 0.44 21.39
CA TRP A 15 -3.48 0.44 19.95
C TRP A 15 -2.42 -0.24 19.10
N ALA A 16 -1.26 -0.56 19.66
CA ALA A 16 -0.18 -1.15 18.91
C ALA A 16 -0.36 -2.66 18.69
N MET A 17 0.42 -3.20 17.76
CA MET A 17 0.61 -4.63 17.60
C MET A 17 1.90 -5.09 18.23
N TYR A 18 1.88 -6.33 18.69
CA TYR A 18 2.95 -6.95 19.44
C TYR A 18 3.34 -8.29 18.85
N THR A 19 4.56 -8.70 19.12
CA THR A 19 5.01 -10.08 18.92
C THR A 19 4.42 -10.99 20.01
N MET A 20 4.53 -12.29 19.84
CA MET A 20 4.02 -13.27 20.79
C MET A 20 4.65 -13.11 22.20
N ASP A 21 5.93 -12.71 22.28
CA ASP A 21 6.64 -12.44 23.54
C ASP A 21 6.40 -11.03 24.08
N GLY A 22 5.59 -10.19 23.38
CA GLY A 22 5.13 -8.89 23.83
C GLY A 22 6.03 -7.72 23.55
N GLN A 23 6.87 -7.85 22.58
CA GLN A 23 7.60 -6.70 22.05
C GLN A 23 6.70 -5.92 21.11
N ALA A 24 6.65 -4.60 21.25
CA ALA A 24 5.93 -3.77 20.28
C ALA A 24 6.59 -3.89 18.91
N MET A 25 5.78 -4.13 17.90
CA MET A 25 6.27 -4.29 16.53
C MET A 25 6.53 -2.93 15.90
N THR A 26 7.67 -2.80 15.21
CA THR A 26 8.05 -1.54 14.56
C THR A 26 8.50 -1.74 13.13
N PHE A 27 8.31 -0.71 12.30
CA PHE A 27 8.97 -0.56 11.01
C PHE A 27 10.15 0.41 11.18
N ALA A 28 11.32 -0.01 10.70
CA ALA A 28 12.57 0.76 10.76
C ALA A 28 12.96 1.27 12.18
N GLY A 29 12.38 0.70 13.24
CA GLY A 29 12.68 1.03 14.62
C GLY A 29 12.05 2.33 15.17
N TRP A 30 11.26 3.04 14.37
CA TRP A 30 10.68 4.33 14.76
C TRP A 30 9.17 4.49 14.46
N LEU A 31 8.60 3.69 13.57
CA LEU A 31 7.15 3.61 13.36
C LEU A 31 6.60 2.35 14.03
N TYR A 32 5.62 2.50 14.87
CA TYR A 32 4.96 1.40 15.58
C TYR A 32 3.79 0.88 14.76
N TYR A 33 3.72 -0.43 14.57
CA TYR A 33 2.58 -1.05 13.90
C TYR A 33 1.34 -0.97 14.78
N MET A 34 0.24 -0.49 14.21
CA MET A 34 -1.01 -0.25 14.91
C MET A 34 -2.06 -1.29 14.55
N ASN A 35 -2.85 -1.67 15.53
CA ASN A 35 -3.88 -2.68 15.40
C ASN A 35 -5.10 -2.12 14.66
N ILE A 36 -5.34 -2.64 13.47
CA ILE A 36 -6.43 -2.24 12.58
C ILE A 36 -7.75 -2.99 12.82
N ALA A 37 -7.81 -3.87 13.83
CA ALA A 37 -9.06 -4.56 14.16
C ALA A 37 -10.17 -3.53 14.45
N PRO A 38 -11.42 -3.80 14.00
CA PRO A 38 -12.53 -2.86 14.20
C PRO A 38 -12.81 -2.48 15.66
N SER A 39 -12.41 -3.33 16.59
CA SER A 39 -12.56 -3.11 18.05
C SER A 39 -11.45 -2.25 18.64
N CYS A 40 -10.39 -1.96 17.89
CA CYS A 40 -9.28 -1.14 18.36
C CYS A 40 -9.53 0.35 18.10
N GLY A 41 -9.21 1.21 19.06
CA GLY A 41 -9.35 2.67 18.94
C GLY A 41 -8.56 3.25 17.78
N TRP A 42 -7.44 2.63 17.38
CA TRP A 42 -6.71 3.02 16.19
C TRP A 42 -7.56 3.04 14.92
N SER A 43 -8.44 2.07 14.74
CA SER A 43 -9.31 2.02 13.55
C SER A 43 -10.20 3.26 13.44
N GLU A 44 -10.79 3.72 14.54
CA GLU A 44 -11.59 4.96 14.53
C GLU A 44 -10.73 6.19 14.31
N HIS A 45 -9.57 6.24 14.96
CA HIS A 45 -8.63 7.35 14.81
C HIS A 45 -8.20 7.54 13.36
N ILE A 46 -7.73 6.47 12.68
CA ILE A 46 -7.24 6.59 11.31
C ILE A 46 -8.35 6.92 10.31
N LEU A 47 -9.57 6.42 10.52
CA LEU A 47 -10.72 6.79 9.69
C LEU A 47 -11.08 8.26 9.84
N ALA A 48 -10.96 8.83 11.04
CA ALA A 48 -11.14 10.26 11.25
C ALA A 48 -10.07 11.08 10.53
N GLU A 49 -8.82 10.64 10.53
CA GLU A 49 -7.73 11.30 9.78
C GLU A 49 -7.97 11.23 8.26
N PHE A 50 -8.46 10.12 7.72
CA PHE A 50 -8.82 10.01 6.31
C PHE A 50 -9.92 11.00 5.91
N ARG A 51 -10.94 11.15 6.75
CA ARG A 51 -12.00 12.14 6.53
C ARG A 51 -11.44 13.56 6.51
N LYS A 52 -10.56 13.90 7.47
CA LYS A 52 -9.90 15.22 7.51
C LYS A 52 -9.11 15.50 6.23
N ALA A 53 -8.37 14.49 5.72
CA ALA A 53 -7.60 14.62 4.49
C ALA A 53 -8.51 14.95 3.28
N VAL A 54 -9.63 14.24 3.13
CA VAL A 54 -10.58 14.51 2.05
C VAL A 54 -11.26 15.86 2.25
N ALA A 55 -11.68 16.19 3.46
CA ALA A 55 -12.25 17.51 3.78
C ALA A 55 -11.26 18.66 3.51
N PHE A 56 -9.97 18.42 3.62
CA PHE A 56 -8.91 19.38 3.28
C PHE A 56 -8.74 19.57 1.76
N GLY A 57 -9.24 18.65 0.94
CA GLY A 57 -9.23 18.74 -0.52
C GLY A 57 -8.47 17.64 -1.27
N PHE A 58 -8.03 16.59 -0.59
CA PHE A 58 -7.49 15.42 -1.28
C PHE A 58 -8.62 14.61 -1.93
N SER A 59 -8.36 14.11 -3.16
CA SER A 59 -9.34 13.34 -3.95
C SER A 59 -9.54 11.90 -3.46
N GLY A 60 -8.83 11.47 -2.43
CA GLY A 60 -8.94 10.11 -1.89
C GLY A 60 -7.74 9.70 -1.05
N ILE A 61 -7.72 8.43 -0.70
CA ILE A 61 -6.73 7.86 0.22
C ILE A 61 -6.02 6.67 -0.44
N HIS A 62 -4.69 6.71 -0.42
CA HIS A 62 -3.86 5.54 -0.66
C HIS A 62 -3.52 4.91 0.70
N MET A 63 -4.06 3.70 0.92
CA MET A 63 -3.86 2.94 2.14
C MET A 63 -2.64 2.05 1.98
N ASP A 64 -1.53 2.45 2.57
CA ASP A 64 -0.36 1.59 2.66
C ASP A 64 -0.55 0.47 3.68
N THR A 65 0.23 -0.61 3.58
CA THR A 65 0.03 -1.86 4.31
C THR A 65 1.23 -2.23 5.19
N TYR A 66 1.09 -3.34 5.92
CA TYR A 66 2.18 -3.95 6.71
C TYR A 66 3.28 -4.62 5.87
N GLY A 67 3.17 -4.61 4.56
CA GLY A 67 4.06 -5.24 3.62
C GLY A 67 3.77 -6.72 3.43
N PHE A 68 4.39 -7.58 4.24
CA PHE A 68 4.31 -9.03 4.07
C PHE A 68 3.45 -9.71 5.15
N PRO A 69 2.98 -10.96 4.92
CA PRO A 69 2.29 -11.74 5.93
C PRO A 69 3.08 -11.81 7.24
N LYS A 70 2.41 -11.65 8.35
CA LYS A 70 3.01 -11.75 9.68
C LYS A 70 1.99 -12.15 10.73
N GLN A 71 2.47 -12.82 11.76
CA GLN A 71 1.69 -13.11 12.95
C GLN A 71 1.82 -11.94 13.92
N VAL A 72 0.69 -11.46 14.40
CA VAL A 72 0.64 -10.30 15.29
C VAL A 72 -0.39 -10.50 16.41
N TRP A 73 -0.16 -9.84 17.53
CA TRP A 73 -1.01 -9.88 18.71
C TRP A 73 -1.39 -8.45 19.15
N ASP A 74 -2.50 -8.34 19.82
CA ASP A 74 -2.87 -7.08 20.47
C ASP A 74 -2.16 -6.91 21.85
N ALA A 75 -2.46 -5.84 22.54
CA ALA A 75 -1.87 -5.55 23.87
C ALA A 75 -2.24 -6.59 24.94
N GLU A 76 -3.36 -7.28 24.79
CA GLU A 76 -3.81 -8.36 25.66
C GLU A 76 -3.32 -9.75 25.22
N ARG A 77 -2.39 -9.81 24.28
CA ARG A 77 -1.84 -11.06 23.72
C ARG A 77 -2.82 -11.94 22.98
N ARG A 78 -3.90 -11.39 22.46
CA ARG A 78 -4.82 -12.09 21.57
C ARG A 78 -4.31 -11.98 20.14
N PRO A 79 -4.36 -13.05 19.33
CA PRO A 79 -3.93 -12.97 17.94
C PRO A 79 -4.85 -12.04 17.14
N VAL A 80 -4.25 -11.27 16.23
CA VAL A 80 -4.98 -10.39 15.30
C VAL A 80 -4.81 -10.93 13.88
N GLU A 81 -5.94 -11.36 13.30
CA GLU A 81 -5.96 -11.87 11.93
C GLU A 81 -6.02 -10.71 10.94
N LEU A 82 -4.87 -10.38 10.33
CA LEU A 82 -4.76 -9.25 9.40
C LEU A 82 -5.61 -9.44 8.14
N THR A 83 -5.74 -10.67 7.66
CA THR A 83 -6.58 -11.02 6.50
C THR A 83 -8.07 -10.80 6.75
N ASP A 84 -8.50 -10.82 8.00
CA ASP A 84 -9.88 -10.49 8.40
C ASP A 84 -10.07 -9.00 8.71
N ALA A 85 -9.03 -8.35 9.22
CA ALA A 85 -9.10 -6.96 9.66
C ALA A 85 -8.96 -5.97 8.49
N LEU A 86 -8.06 -6.26 7.53
CA LEU A 86 -7.79 -5.40 6.37
C LEU A 86 -9.03 -5.14 5.51
N PRO A 87 -9.82 -6.14 5.09
CA PRO A 87 -11.03 -5.89 4.29
C PRO A 87 -12.01 -4.96 5.00
N LYS A 88 -12.20 -5.15 6.30
CA LYS A 88 -13.12 -4.34 7.12
C LYS A 88 -12.64 -2.89 7.20
N LEU A 89 -11.33 -2.68 7.36
CA LEU A 89 -10.77 -1.32 7.38
C LEU A 89 -10.91 -0.64 6.02
N ILE A 90 -10.65 -1.34 4.91
CA ILE A 90 -10.78 -0.79 3.56
C ILE A 90 -12.22 -0.36 3.28
N ASP A 91 -13.20 -1.19 3.60
CA ASP A 91 -14.61 -0.88 3.39
C ASP A 91 -15.06 0.31 4.24
N ARG A 92 -14.66 0.35 5.51
CA ARG A 92 -14.95 1.47 6.41
C ARG A 92 -14.26 2.75 5.95
N ALA A 93 -13.03 2.67 5.44
CA ALA A 93 -12.32 3.81 4.87
C ALA A 93 -13.08 4.40 3.67
N ALA A 94 -13.49 3.54 2.73
CA ALA A 94 -14.27 3.96 1.57
C ALA A 94 -15.60 4.61 1.97
N GLU A 95 -16.30 4.05 2.95
CA GLU A 95 -17.54 4.64 3.47
C GLU A 95 -17.29 5.97 4.19
N ALA A 96 -16.20 6.07 4.95
CA ALA A 96 -15.86 7.27 5.70
C ALA A 96 -15.52 8.43 4.77
N VAL A 97 -14.63 8.22 3.78
CA VAL A 97 -14.21 9.29 2.87
C VAL A 97 -15.32 9.72 1.93
N ARG A 98 -16.17 8.78 1.47
CA ARG A 98 -17.31 9.11 0.58
C ARG A 98 -18.47 9.85 1.28
N LYS A 99 -18.46 9.90 2.61
CA LYS A 99 -19.35 10.80 3.36
C LYS A 99 -18.91 12.27 3.29
N GLU A 100 -17.59 12.51 3.14
CA GLU A 100 -17.04 13.86 2.97
C GLU A 100 -17.12 14.32 1.51
N ASP A 101 -16.71 13.45 0.58
CA ASP A 101 -16.84 13.64 -0.86
C ASP A 101 -17.22 12.32 -1.52
N SER A 102 -18.39 12.28 -2.14
CA SER A 102 -18.91 11.07 -2.80
C SER A 102 -18.02 10.56 -3.95
N ALA A 103 -17.16 11.40 -4.51
CA ALA A 103 -16.19 11.06 -5.54
C ALA A 103 -14.83 10.60 -4.98
N ALA A 104 -14.64 10.64 -3.65
CA ALA A 104 -13.36 10.27 -3.05
C ALA A 104 -13.02 8.80 -3.29
N GLY A 105 -11.81 8.57 -3.82
CA GLY A 105 -11.28 7.24 -4.12
C GLY A 105 -10.54 6.61 -2.93
N VAL A 106 -10.52 5.29 -2.91
CA VAL A 106 -9.68 4.51 -1.98
C VAL A 106 -8.96 3.43 -2.75
N ILE A 107 -7.65 3.37 -2.58
CA ILE A 107 -6.80 2.27 -3.07
C ILE A 107 -6.00 1.69 -1.92
N PHE A 108 -5.74 0.39 -1.98
CA PHE A 108 -4.97 -0.32 -0.96
C PHE A 108 -3.73 -0.95 -1.58
N ASN A 109 -2.58 -0.79 -0.94
CA ASN A 109 -1.32 -1.40 -1.37
C ASN A 109 -1.26 -2.87 -0.94
N ALA A 110 -1.49 -3.77 -1.88
CA ALA A 110 -1.30 -5.20 -1.72
C ALA A 110 0.11 -5.59 -2.17
N VAL A 111 1.11 -5.39 -1.31
CA VAL A 111 2.52 -5.72 -1.62
C VAL A 111 2.64 -7.17 -2.08
N ASN A 112 3.18 -7.37 -3.30
CA ASN A 112 3.30 -8.71 -3.91
C ASN A 112 2.00 -9.52 -3.88
N ASN A 113 0.85 -8.88 -4.10
CA ASN A 113 -0.51 -9.46 -4.00
C ASN A 113 -0.96 -9.90 -2.60
N TRP A 114 -0.22 -9.60 -1.53
CA TRP A 114 -0.71 -9.95 -0.21
C TRP A 114 -1.55 -8.81 0.40
N PRO A 115 -2.71 -9.10 0.97
CA PRO A 115 -3.51 -10.34 0.97
C PRO A 115 -4.65 -10.29 -0.08
N MET A 116 -4.33 -10.41 -1.37
CA MET A 116 -5.24 -10.15 -2.49
C MET A 116 -6.59 -10.86 -2.36
N GLU A 117 -6.58 -12.15 -2.05
CA GLU A 117 -7.83 -12.93 -1.94
C GLU A 117 -8.80 -12.34 -0.90
N ALA A 118 -8.27 -11.84 0.21
CA ALA A 118 -9.08 -11.24 1.25
C ALA A 118 -9.63 -9.86 0.86
N VAL A 119 -8.82 -9.03 0.17
CA VAL A 119 -9.19 -7.63 -0.11
C VAL A 119 -9.80 -7.41 -1.49
N ALA A 120 -9.82 -8.42 -2.35
CA ALA A 120 -10.31 -8.32 -3.72
C ALA A 120 -11.76 -7.80 -3.81
N GLY A 121 -12.64 -8.28 -2.94
CA GLY A 121 -14.07 -7.91 -2.91
C GLY A 121 -14.40 -6.59 -2.21
N THR A 122 -13.42 -5.88 -1.67
CA THR A 122 -13.65 -4.64 -0.90
C THR A 122 -14.06 -3.46 -1.78
N LYS A 123 -14.48 -2.37 -1.14
CA LYS A 123 -14.93 -1.11 -1.79
C LYS A 123 -13.81 -0.23 -2.33
N GLN A 124 -12.57 -0.73 -2.38
CA GLN A 124 -11.47 -0.04 -3.07
C GLN A 124 -11.76 0.12 -4.56
N ASP A 125 -11.30 1.21 -5.16
CA ASP A 125 -11.62 1.55 -6.56
C ASP A 125 -10.69 0.84 -7.55
N ALA A 126 -9.44 0.63 -7.16
CA ALA A 126 -8.45 -0.11 -7.93
C ALA A 126 -7.55 -0.91 -6.99
N VAL A 127 -6.89 -1.93 -7.53
CA VAL A 127 -5.84 -2.67 -6.84
C VAL A 127 -4.50 -2.00 -7.12
N TYR A 128 -3.76 -1.69 -6.07
CA TYR A 128 -2.39 -1.21 -6.17
C TYR A 128 -1.43 -2.29 -5.66
N ILE A 129 -0.38 -2.56 -6.40
CA ILE A 129 0.61 -3.57 -6.06
C ILE A 129 2.00 -2.94 -6.09
N GLU A 130 2.64 -2.88 -4.95
CA GLU A 130 4.05 -2.55 -4.85
C GLU A 130 4.86 -3.83 -4.98
N VAL A 131 5.76 -3.85 -5.98
CA VAL A 131 6.50 -5.06 -6.36
C VAL A 131 7.86 -5.10 -5.68
N TRP A 132 8.06 -6.12 -4.85
CA TRP A 132 9.30 -6.36 -4.11
C TRP A 132 9.85 -7.78 -4.36
N PRO A 133 11.11 -8.04 -4.05
CA PRO A 133 11.63 -9.42 -4.10
C PRO A 133 10.70 -10.41 -3.38
N PRO A 134 10.54 -11.64 -3.89
CA PRO A 134 11.33 -12.29 -4.95
C PRO A 134 10.84 -12.04 -6.38
N ASN A 135 9.90 -11.11 -6.61
CA ASN A 135 9.36 -10.80 -7.94
C ASN A 135 10.35 -9.90 -8.70
N ASP A 136 11.30 -10.49 -9.40
CA ASP A 136 12.42 -9.82 -10.06
C ASP A 136 12.44 -9.95 -11.60
N ARG A 137 11.40 -10.60 -12.19
CA ARG A 137 11.29 -10.86 -13.61
C ARG A 137 10.08 -10.18 -14.21
N TYR A 138 10.12 -9.87 -15.50
CA TYR A 138 8.95 -9.35 -16.22
C TYR A 138 7.75 -10.31 -16.19
N TYR A 139 8.00 -11.61 -16.16
CA TYR A 139 6.94 -12.61 -16.02
C TYR A 139 6.22 -12.52 -14.68
N ASP A 140 6.91 -12.14 -13.61
CA ASP A 140 6.30 -11.96 -12.29
C ASP A 140 5.30 -10.79 -12.31
N LEU A 141 5.62 -9.70 -13.04
CA LEU A 141 4.68 -8.59 -13.23
C LEU A 141 3.39 -9.06 -13.90
N TYR A 142 3.52 -9.89 -14.95
CA TYR A 142 2.36 -10.49 -15.63
C TYR A 142 1.53 -11.35 -14.66
N THR A 143 2.18 -12.19 -13.86
CA THR A 143 1.52 -13.10 -12.91
C THR A 143 0.76 -12.31 -11.85
N LEU A 144 1.41 -11.32 -11.21
CA LEU A 144 0.79 -10.47 -10.21
C LEU A 144 -0.47 -9.77 -10.73
N ILE A 145 -0.40 -9.18 -11.93
CA ILE A 145 -1.54 -8.50 -12.54
C ILE A 145 -2.67 -9.48 -12.84
N ARG A 146 -2.35 -10.63 -13.44
CA ARG A 146 -3.34 -11.65 -13.79
C ARG A 146 -4.09 -12.15 -12.57
N GLU A 147 -3.38 -12.50 -11.51
CA GLU A 147 -3.96 -12.95 -10.24
C GLU A 147 -4.87 -11.87 -9.64
N ALA A 148 -4.38 -10.65 -9.50
CA ALA A 148 -5.16 -9.55 -8.96
C ALA A 148 -6.44 -9.27 -9.76
N ARG A 149 -6.36 -9.30 -11.09
CA ARG A 149 -7.53 -9.09 -11.96
C ARG A 149 -8.54 -10.24 -11.87
N LEU A 150 -8.05 -11.48 -11.81
CA LEU A 150 -8.94 -12.65 -11.67
C LEU A 150 -9.67 -12.63 -10.33
N CYS A 151 -8.99 -12.24 -9.24
CA CYS A 151 -9.60 -12.17 -7.93
C CYS A 151 -10.57 -10.99 -7.77
N SER A 152 -10.19 -9.81 -8.29
CA SER A 152 -10.90 -8.56 -7.98
C SER A 152 -11.83 -8.07 -9.10
N GLY A 153 -11.53 -8.39 -10.35
CA GLY A 153 -12.17 -7.77 -11.52
C GLY A 153 -11.86 -6.28 -11.71
N LYS A 154 -10.98 -5.70 -10.88
CA LYS A 154 -10.68 -4.27 -10.85
C LYS A 154 -9.47 -3.93 -11.73
N GLN A 155 -9.30 -2.62 -11.99
CA GLN A 155 -8.06 -2.09 -12.56
C GLN A 155 -6.91 -2.35 -11.60
N VAL A 156 -5.75 -2.74 -12.16
CA VAL A 156 -4.53 -3.02 -11.41
C VAL A 156 -3.47 -1.99 -11.75
N VAL A 157 -2.88 -1.37 -10.73
CA VAL A 157 -1.80 -0.41 -10.84
C VAL A 157 -0.55 -1.01 -10.18
N LEU A 158 0.56 -1.09 -10.91
CA LEU A 158 1.83 -1.60 -10.40
C LEU A 158 2.83 -0.48 -10.14
N ALA A 159 3.41 -0.46 -8.94
CA ALA A 159 4.65 0.23 -8.64
C ALA A 159 5.80 -0.79 -8.72
N ALA A 160 6.47 -0.82 -9.86
CA ALA A 160 7.59 -1.71 -10.14
C ALA A 160 8.90 -0.92 -10.11
N TYR A 161 9.71 -1.14 -9.07
CA TYR A 161 11.00 -0.50 -8.87
C TYR A 161 12.10 -1.31 -9.56
N LEU A 162 12.52 -0.86 -10.75
CA LEU A 162 13.50 -1.59 -11.54
C LEU A 162 14.92 -1.09 -11.24
N HIS A 163 15.84 -2.02 -11.08
CA HIS A 163 17.25 -1.70 -10.81
C HIS A 163 17.90 -0.74 -11.84
N PRO A 164 17.64 -0.84 -13.16
CA PRO A 164 18.18 0.12 -14.14
C PRO A 164 17.80 1.57 -13.88
N PHE A 165 16.70 1.83 -13.17
CA PHE A 165 16.29 3.20 -12.86
C PHE A 165 17.22 3.91 -11.86
N GLN A 166 17.98 3.16 -11.09
CA GLN A 166 18.97 3.68 -10.15
C GLN A 166 20.32 3.96 -10.78
N GLN A 167 20.55 3.52 -12.01
CA GLN A 167 21.84 3.65 -12.68
C GLN A 167 21.93 4.97 -13.46
N ALA A 168 23.16 5.45 -13.65
CA ALA A 168 23.43 6.63 -14.46
C ALA A 168 23.23 6.41 -15.97
N ASP A 169 23.06 5.16 -16.42
CA ASP A 169 22.77 4.83 -17.82
C ASP A 169 21.30 5.15 -18.15
N THR A 170 21.08 6.33 -18.72
CA THR A 170 19.75 6.80 -19.13
C THR A 170 19.13 5.95 -20.24
N ASP A 171 19.95 5.43 -21.17
CA ASP A 171 19.46 4.56 -22.24
C ASP A 171 19.02 3.20 -21.71
N GLY A 172 19.72 2.66 -20.72
CA GLY A 172 19.34 1.44 -20.00
C GLY A 172 18.05 1.63 -19.21
N ALA A 173 17.92 2.77 -18.51
CA ALA A 173 16.72 3.12 -17.78
C ALA A 173 15.50 3.27 -18.71
N GLU A 174 15.65 3.94 -19.86
CA GLU A 174 14.57 4.07 -20.85
C GLU A 174 14.12 2.72 -21.41
N ARG A 175 15.05 1.87 -21.81
CA ARG A 175 14.71 0.52 -22.30
C ARG A 175 14.00 -0.31 -21.24
N ALA A 176 14.46 -0.27 -19.99
CA ALA A 176 13.83 -0.97 -18.89
C ALA A 176 12.41 -0.45 -18.61
N PHE A 177 12.22 0.87 -18.64
CA PHE A 177 10.90 1.48 -18.50
C PHE A 177 9.94 1.03 -19.61
N ARG A 178 10.34 1.16 -20.88
CA ARG A 178 9.51 0.77 -22.03
C ARG A 178 9.12 -0.71 -21.97
N LEU A 179 10.07 -1.57 -21.57
CA LEU A 179 9.81 -3.01 -21.47
C LEU A 179 8.88 -3.34 -20.31
N SER A 180 9.07 -2.73 -19.14
CA SER A 180 8.17 -2.93 -17.99
C SER A 180 6.76 -2.41 -18.30
N TRP A 181 6.66 -1.22 -18.91
CA TRP A 181 5.38 -0.66 -19.32
C TRP A 181 4.65 -1.56 -20.33
N ALA A 182 5.37 -2.07 -21.34
CA ALA A 182 4.80 -3.00 -22.31
C ALA A 182 4.32 -4.30 -21.65
N ALA A 183 5.12 -4.89 -20.74
CA ALA A 183 4.75 -6.10 -20.02
C ALA A 183 3.51 -5.89 -19.11
N ILE A 184 3.47 -4.79 -18.37
CA ILE A 184 2.36 -4.42 -17.49
C ILE A 184 1.08 -4.17 -18.31
N SER A 185 1.19 -3.39 -19.39
CA SER A 185 0.05 -3.06 -20.24
C SER A 185 -0.49 -4.30 -20.98
N ALA A 186 0.39 -5.17 -21.47
CA ALA A 186 -0.02 -6.43 -22.10
C ALA A 186 -0.75 -7.37 -21.15
N ALA A 187 -0.42 -7.33 -19.86
CA ALA A 187 -1.13 -8.06 -18.81
C ALA A 187 -2.47 -7.40 -18.41
N GLY A 188 -2.74 -6.18 -18.87
CA GLY A 188 -3.94 -5.40 -18.56
C GLY A 188 -3.83 -4.60 -17.27
N GLY A 189 -2.61 -4.27 -16.82
CA GLY A 189 -2.34 -3.36 -15.73
C GLY A 189 -1.94 -1.96 -16.20
N THR A 190 -1.72 -1.08 -15.25
CA THR A 190 -1.17 0.27 -15.44
C THR A 190 0.10 0.39 -14.61
N GLN A 191 1.17 0.90 -15.20
CA GLN A 191 2.39 1.20 -14.47
C GLN A 191 2.24 2.54 -13.76
N LEU A 192 2.54 2.57 -12.46
CA LEU A 192 2.67 3.81 -11.74
C LEU A 192 4.01 4.45 -12.10
N VAL A 193 3.97 5.68 -12.55
CA VAL A 193 5.14 6.54 -12.75
C VAL A 193 5.07 7.65 -11.72
N LEU A 194 6.12 7.77 -10.90
CA LEU A 194 6.22 8.79 -9.86
C LEU A 194 7.38 9.74 -10.19
N GLY A 195 7.25 10.99 -9.77
CA GLY A 195 8.36 11.90 -9.71
C GLY A 195 8.81 12.52 -11.01
N GLU A 196 7.93 12.71 -11.89
CA GLU A 196 8.17 13.31 -13.21
C GLU A 196 8.56 14.78 -13.11
N ASN A 197 8.24 15.42 -12.01
CA ASN A 197 8.67 16.78 -11.75
C ASN A 197 10.09 16.79 -11.15
N LYS A 198 11.01 17.36 -11.85
CA LYS A 198 12.41 17.50 -11.43
C LYS A 198 12.61 18.09 -10.03
N ALA A 199 11.65 18.83 -9.52
CA ALA A 199 11.69 19.44 -8.20
C ALA A 199 10.99 18.61 -7.11
N ALA A 200 10.14 17.65 -7.47
CA ALA A 200 9.24 16.99 -6.52
C ALA A 200 9.82 15.72 -5.92
N LEU A 201 10.61 14.96 -6.67
CA LEU A 201 11.22 13.73 -6.17
C LEU A 201 12.73 13.75 -6.46
N GLN A 202 13.49 13.83 -5.40
CA GLN A 202 14.95 13.75 -5.44
C GLN A 202 15.45 12.32 -5.22
N ASP A 203 14.56 11.34 -5.34
CA ASP A 203 14.92 9.93 -5.21
C ASP A 203 15.67 9.47 -6.45
N SER A 204 16.76 8.77 -6.25
CA SER A 204 17.60 8.19 -7.31
C SER A 204 16.84 7.22 -8.23
N TYR A 205 15.78 6.60 -7.76
CA TYR A 205 14.91 5.77 -8.58
C TYR A 205 14.27 6.51 -9.75
N TYR A 206 14.04 7.81 -9.60
CA TYR A 206 13.27 8.60 -10.54
C TYR A 206 14.12 9.61 -11.30
N ALA A 207 15.40 9.75 -10.95
CA ALA A 207 16.31 10.72 -11.56
C ALA A 207 16.43 10.58 -13.08
N ASN A 208 16.31 9.36 -13.59
CA ASN A 208 16.47 9.02 -15.00
C ASN A 208 15.17 9.06 -15.81
N TYR A 209 14.03 9.35 -15.19
CA TYR A 209 12.76 9.50 -15.91
C TYR A 209 12.56 10.86 -16.58
N ALA A 210 13.36 11.85 -16.26
CA ALA A 210 13.17 13.22 -16.73
C ALA A 210 13.23 13.38 -18.26
N SER A 211 13.68 12.35 -18.98
CA SER A 211 13.77 12.31 -20.44
C SER A 211 12.73 11.41 -21.09
N LEU A 212 11.90 10.70 -20.34
CA LEU A 212 10.85 9.82 -20.81
C LEU A 212 9.51 10.55 -20.89
#